data_6eb93574ccf47d73dab439cbc2ac258b
#
_entry.id   6eb93574ccf47d73dab439cbc2ac258b
#
_cell.length_a   1.000
_cell.length_b   1.000
_cell.length_c   1.000
_cell.angle_alpha   90.00
_cell.angle_beta   90.00
_cell.angle_gamma   90.00
#
_symmetry.space_group_name_H-M   'P 1'
#
loop_
_entity.id
_entity.type
_entity.pdbx_description
1 polymer ?
#
loop_
_entity_poly.entity_id
_entity_poly.type
_entity_poly.pdbx_seq_one_letter_code
_entity_poly.pdbx_strand_id
1 'polypeptide(L)'
;IDKDSVENLNYKVAGQYEKFKARNIRMHLKNDESRSKHVLVRASDLGLGYGDTLLFEGVNIDLREGEALELRGRNGAGKTTLIKALLGNPDVTVFGGTLELDTHVRIGIYEQEVNDNYFELPLVAAIERMYLDRDLPISTTKIRSLLADYLFSESDGQVPLSRLSGGQKARFQLISMLANDPQLLILDEQTNHLDLPSIEELETALERYSGAILYVSHDNYFRNTLGGEVVQVGAQ
;
A
#
# COMPACT_ATOMS: atom_id res chain seq x y z
N ILE A 1 -38.37 11.98 7.38
CA ILE A 1 -37.02 12.55 7.35
C ILE A 1 -37.08 13.60 6.25
N ASP A 2 -36.95 14.85 6.64
CA ASP A 2 -37.12 16.04 5.81
C ASP A 2 -36.00 16.12 4.77
N LYS A 3 -36.34 16.36 3.47
CA LYS A 3 -35.37 16.45 2.38
C LYS A 3 -34.28 17.50 2.65
N ASP A 4 -34.62 18.59 3.34
CA ASP A 4 -33.70 19.66 3.72
C ASP A 4 -32.64 19.19 4.75
N SER A 5 -32.93 18.18 5.56
CA SER A 5 -31.96 17.61 6.50
C SER A 5 -30.90 16.75 5.80
N VAL A 6 -31.28 16.04 4.72
CA VAL A 6 -30.36 15.20 3.92
C VAL A 6 -29.46 16.07 3.04
N GLU A 7 -29.99 17.15 2.45
CA GLU A 7 -29.18 18.11 1.66
C GLU A 7 -28.20 18.87 2.55
N ASN A 8 -28.60 19.29 3.77
CA ASN A 8 -27.70 19.92 4.71
C ASN A 8 -26.63 18.98 5.27
N LEU A 9 -26.92 17.66 5.43
CA LEU A 9 -25.91 16.67 5.79
C LEU A 9 -24.91 16.49 4.65
N ASN A 10 -25.38 16.35 3.42
CA ASN A 10 -24.53 16.22 2.23
C ASN A 10 -23.67 17.48 2.00
N TYR A 11 -24.19 18.68 2.26
CA TYR A 11 -23.43 19.93 2.15
C TYR A 11 -22.36 20.06 3.26
N LYS A 12 -22.65 19.61 4.48
CA LYS A 12 -21.66 19.57 5.57
C LYS A 12 -20.58 18.52 5.35
N VAL A 13 -20.96 17.35 4.82
CA VAL A 13 -20.03 16.28 4.48
C VAL A 13 -19.15 16.71 3.30
N ALA A 14 -19.73 17.30 2.24
CA ALA A 14 -18.98 17.83 1.10
C ALA A 14 -18.05 18.99 1.50
N GLY A 15 -18.49 19.89 2.38
CA GLY A 15 -17.67 21.00 2.86
C GLY A 15 -16.53 20.59 3.82
N GLN A 16 -16.70 19.48 4.56
CA GLN A 16 -15.60 18.85 5.30
C GLN A 16 -14.65 18.10 4.35
N TYR A 17 -15.19 17.48 3.31
CA TYR A 17 -14.44 16.79 2.27
C TYR A 17 -13.53 17.73 1.48
N GLU A 18 -14.02 18.90 1.05
CA GLU A 18 -13.22 19.94 0.38
C GLU A 18 -12.12 20.51 1.31
N LYS A 19 -12.39 20.66 2.61
CA LYS A 19 -11.38 21.07 3.60
C LYS A 19 -10.34 19.97 3.86
N PHE A 20 -10.71 18.70 3.74
CA PHE A 20 -9.82 17.56 3.85
C PHE A 20 -8.92 17.43 2.60
N LYS A 21 -9.49 17.61 1.41
CA LYS A 21 -8.78 17.61 0.13
C LYS A 21 -7.74 18.73 0.02
N ALA A 22 -7.96 19.87 0.72
CA ALA A 22 -7.07 21.04 0.69
C ALA A 22 -5.88 20.96 1.66
N ARG A 23 -5.86 20.02 2.60
CA ARG A 23 -4.73 19.80 3.53
C ARG A 23 -3.83 18.68 3.01
N ASN A 24 -2.89 19.08 2.17
CA ASN A 24 -1.85 18.25 1.58
C ASN A 24 -1.16 17.32 2.58
N ILE A 25 -1.35 16.01 2.42
CA ILE A 25 -0.34 15.04 2.86
C ILE A 25 0.93 15.38 2.08
N ARG A 26 1.93 15.94 2.76
CA ARG A 26 3.20 16.32 2.12
C ARG A 26 4.07 15.07 1.99
N MET A 27 3.88 14.34 0.91
CA MET A 27 4.91 13.39 0.48
C MET A 27 6.03 14.16 -0.19
N HIS A 28 7.25 14.02 0.32
CA HIS A 28 8.43 14.58 -0.33
C HIS A 28 8.80 13.70 -1.51
N LEU A 29 8.25 14.01 -2.67
CA LEU A 29 8.58 13.34 -3.92
C LEU A 29 9.63 14.17 -4.64
N LYS A 30 10.81 13.59 -4.86
CA LYS A 30 11.80 14.15 -5.78
C LYS A 30 11.44 13.70 -7.20
N ASN A 31 10.81 14.56 -7.97
CA ASN A 31 10.68 14.37 -9.41
C ASN A 31 12.04 14.62 -10.07
N ASP A 32 12.68 13.57 -10.58
CA ASP A 32 13.83 13.67 -11.47
C ASP A 32 13.40 13.09 -12.84
N GLU A 33 12.89 13.95 -13.71
CA GLU A 33 12.27 13.59 -15.00
C GLU A 33 13.25 13.14 -16.10
N SER A 34 14.54 12.97 -15.81
CA SER A 34 15.58 12.83 -16.85
C SER A 34 16.35 11.51 -16.89
N ARG A 35 15.94 10.47 -16.14
CA ARG A 35 16.62 9.16 -16.13
C ARG A 35 15.80 8.08 -16.82
N SER A 36 16.47 7.21 -17.60
CA SER A 36 15.88 5.95 -18.05
C SER A 36 15.31 5.23 -16.83
N LYS A 37 14.01 4.98 -16.82
CA LYS A 37 13.31 4.34 -15.71
C LYS A 37 14.01 3.03 -15.34
N HIS A 38 14.49 2.93 -14.12
CA HIS A 38 15.18 1.75 -13.62
C HIS A 38 14.20 0.59 -13.46
N VAL A 39 14.61 -0.63 -13.86
CA VAL A 39 13.81 -1.83 -13.68
C VAL A 39 13.92 -2.26 -12.23
N LEU A 40 12.78 -2.32 -11.53
CA LEU A 40 12.71 -2.73 -10.12
C LEU A 40 12.37 -4.21 -9.98
N VAL A 41 11.47 -4.72 -10.83
CA VAL A 41 11.06 -6.13 -10.84
C VAL A 41 11.12 -6.66 -12.26
N ARG A 42 11.79 -7.79 -12.44
CA ARG A 42 11.79 -8.52 -13.71
C ARG A 42 11.45 -9.99 -13.47
N ALA A 43 10.54 -10.52 -14.24
CA ALA A 43 10.28 -11.96 -14.33
C ALA A 43 10.29 -12.37 -15.80
N SER A 44 10.89 -13.53 -16.09
CA SER A 44 10.93 -14.09 -17.44
C SER A 44 10.52 -15.54 -17.38
N ASP A 45 9.45 -15.89 -18.09
CA ASP A 45 8.87 -17.24 -18.19
C ASP A 45 8.69 -17.91 -16.81
N LEU A 46 8.26 -17.11 -15.82
CA LEU A 46 8.23 -17.50 -14.42
C LEU A 46 7.13 -18.52 -14.14
N GLY A 47 7.51 -19.64 -13.49
CA GLY A 47 6.61 -20.62 -12.92
C GLY A 47 6.80 -20.74 -11.41
N LEU A 48 5.70 -20.64 -10.64
CA LEU A 48 5.72 -20.70 -9.18
C LEU A 48 4.70 -21.69 -8.61
N GLY A 49 4.99 -22.18 -7.41
CA GLY A 49 4.11 -23.07 -6.67
C GLY A 49 4.58 -23.32 -5.25
N TYR A 50 4.12 -24.43 -4.65
CA TYR A 50 4.49 -24.86 -3.30
C TYR A 50 4.86 -26.35 -3.32
N GLY A 51 5.99 -26.71 -2.71
CA GLY A 51 6.50 -28.09 -2.71
C GLY A 51 6.60 -28.61 -4.15
N ASP A 52 5.85 -29.64 -4.49
CA ASP A 52 5.80 -30.25 -5.82
C ASP A 52 4.61 -29.78 -6.67
N THR A 53 3.84 -28.81 -6.19
CA THR A 53 2.63 -28.35 -6.87
C THR A 53 2.87 -27.02 -7.57
N LEU A 54 2.87 -27.04 -8.91
CA LEU A 54 2.90 -25.87 -9.77
C LEU A 54 1.52 -25.17 -9.72
N LEU A 55 1.51 -23.86 -9.52
CA LEU A 55 0.30 -23.03 -9.55
C LEU A 55 0.12 -22.32 -10.90
N PHE A 56 1.19 -21.77 -11.44
CA PHE A 56 1.20 -21.12 -12.75
C PHE A 56 2.60 -21.15 -13.37
N GLU A 57 2.66 -20.92 -14.67
CA GLU A 57 3.89 -20.78 -15.46
C GLU A 57 3.75 -19.73 -16.54
N GLY A 58 4.87 -19.31 -17.15
CA GLY A 58 4.88 -18.42 -18.31
C GLY A 58 4.64 -16.94 -17.98
N VAL A 59 4.78 -16.52 -16.71
CA VAL A 59 4.56 -15.13 -16.31
C VAL A 59 5.79 -14.28 -16.63
N ASN A 60 5.56 -13.14 -17.32
CA ASN A 60 6.57 -12.15 -17.65
C ASN A 60 6.22 -10.81 -17.02
N ILE A 61 7.20 -10.14 -16.40
CA ILE A 61 7.09 -8.85 -15.74
C ILE A 61 8.32 -8.00 -16.07
N ASP A 62 8.13 -6.73 -16.41
CA ASP A 62 9.17 -5.70 -16.47
C ASP A 62 8.60 -4.43 -15.83
N LEU A 63 8.67 -4.34 -14.49
CA LEU A 63 8.12 -3.20 -13.73
C LEU A 63 9.24 -2.21 -13.42
N ARG A 64 9.04 -0.98 -13.86
CA ARG A 64 10.00 0.11 -13.74
C ARG A 64 9.52 1.18 -12.77
N GLU A 65 10.46 1.98 -12.29
CA GLU A 65 10.18 3.13 -11.43
C GLU A 65 9.12 4.05 -12.06
N GLY A 66 8.12 4.45 -11.26
CA GLY A 66 7.01 5.29 -11.70
C GLY A 66 5.97 4.58 -12.58
N GLU A 67 5.98 3.26 -12.66
CA GLU A 67 4.97 2.47 -13.37
C GLU A 67 4.06 1.72 -12.41
N ALA A 68 2.83 1.47 -12.86
CA ALA A 68 1.90 0.60 -12.16
C ALA A 68 1.72 -0.72 -12.94
N LEU A 69 1.59 -1.84 -12.22
CA LEU A 69 1.36 -3.16 -12.77
C LEU A 69 0.28 -3.89 -11.97
N GLU A 70 -0.78 -4.30 -12.66
CA GLU A 70 -1.85 -5.10 -12.08
C GLU A 70 -1.57 -6.60 -12.27
N LEU A 71 -1.58 -7.36 -11.19
CA LEU A 71 -1.64 -8.82 -11.26
C LEU A 71 -3.11 -9.25 -11.33
N ARG A 72 -3.52 -9.84 -12.43
CA ARG A 72 -4.88 -10.29 -12.68
C ARG A 72 -4.97 -11.80 -12.79
N GLY A 73 -6.03 -12.40 -12.28
CA GLY A 73 -6.28 -13.84 -12.33
C GLY A 73 -7.39 -14.23 -11.35
N ARG A 74 -7.88 -15.46 -11.49
CA ARG A 74 -8.91 -16.01 -10.59
C ARG A 74 -8.38 -16.11 -9.15
N ASN A 75 -9.29 -16.25 -8.17
CA ASN A 75 -8.89 -16.57 -6.81
C ASN A 75 -8.16 -17.92 -6.80
N GLY A 76 -7.03 -17.97 -6.09
CA GLY A 76 -6.15 -19.15 -6.08
C GLY A 76 -5.20 -19.29 -7.29
N ALA A 77 -5.22 -18.37 -8.26
CA ALA A 77 -4.33 -18.43 -9.42
C ALA A 77 -2.84 -18.22 -9.12
N GLY A 78 -2.49 -17.81 -7.91
CA GLY A 78 -1.09 -17.61 -7.51
C GLY A 78 -0.63 -16.15 -7.44
N LYS A 79 -1.55 -15.14 -7.49
CA LYS A 79 -1.21 -13.72 -7.38
C LYS A 79 -0.45 -13.41 -6.07
N THR A 80 -1.02 -13.79 -4.94
CA THR A 80 -0.37 -13.66 -3.62
C THR A 80 0.91 -14.49 -3.51
N THR A 81 0.99 -15.64 -4.22
CA THR A 81 2.21 -16.46 -4.27
C THR A 81 3.33 -15.72 -4.99
N LEU A 82 3.04 -15.02 -6.07
CA LEU A 82 4.01 -14.19 -6.77
C LEU A 82 4.51 -13.05 -5.88
N ILE A 83 3.60 -12.37 -5.15
CA ILE A 83 3.98 -11.34 -4.16
C ILE A 83 4.88 -11.95 -3.07
N LYS A 84 4.52 -13.12 -2.53
CA LYS A 84 5.35 -13.82 -1.53
C LYS A 84 6.73 -14.18 -2.07
N ALA A 85 6.82 -14.61 -3.33
CA ALA A 85 8.10 -14.90 -3.98
C ALA A 85 8.98 -13.65 -4.10
N LEU A 86 8.39 -12.51 -4.49
CA LEU A 86 9.09 -11.20 -4.53
C LEU A 86 9.62 -10.80 -3.14
N LEU A 87 8.89 -11.12 -2.08
CA LEU A 87 9.28 -10.85 -0.70
C LEU A 87 10.24 -11.88 -0.11
N GLY A 88 10.70 -12.85 -0.91
CA GLY A 88 11.67 -13.86 -0.50
C GLY A 88 11.11 -14.93 0.44
N ASN A 89 9.80 -15.20 0.38
CA ASN A 89 9.19 -16.23 1.22
C ASN A 89 9.75 -17.62 0.86
N PRO A 90 10.36 -18.35 1.82
CA PRO A 90 11.04 -19.61 1.56
C PRO A 90 10.10 -20.79 1.20
N ASP A 91 8.80 -20.66 1.47
CA ASP A 91 7.81 -21.70 1.16
C ASP A 91 7.44 -21.73 -0.32
N VAL A 92 7.76 -20.65 -1.07
CA VAL A 92 7.46 -20.57 -2.50
C VAL A 92 8.57 -21.26 -3.31
N THR A 93 8.17 -22.19 -4.18
CA THR A 93 9.07 -22.92 -5.07
C THR A 93 9.04 -22.33 -6.47
N VAL A 94 10.22 -22.05 -7.05
CA VAL A 94 10.37 -21.67 -8.45
C VAL A 94 10.51 -22.93 -9.30
N PHE A 95 9.56 -23.15 -10.20
CA PHE A 95 9.53 -24.31 -11.12
C PHE A 95 10.22 -24.02 -12.46
N GLY A 96 10.27 -22.76 -12.87
CA GLY A 96 10.91 -22.36 -14.12
C GLY A 96 11.05 -20.86 -14.24
N GLY A 97 11.85 -20.42 -15.20
CA GLY A 97 12.10 -18.99 -15.44
C GLY A 97 12.97 -18.31 -14.40
N THR A 98 12.89 -16.99 -14.37
CA THR A 98 13.64 -16.16 -13.42
C THR A 98 12.73 -15.13 -12.78
N LEU A 99 13.04 -14.76 -11.53
CA LEU A 99 12.42 -13.66 -10.82
C LEU A 99 13.54 -12.84 -10.19
N GLU A 100 13.65 -11.59 -10.60
CA GLU A 100 14.67 -10.66 -10.13
C GLU A 100 14.01 -9.43 -9.51
N LEU A 101 14.42 -9.09 -8.32
CA LEU A 101 14.10 -7.84 -7.62
C LEU A 101 15.41 -7.08 -7.45
N ASP A 102 15.43 -5.78 -7.77
CA ASP A 102 16.58 -4.94 -7.49
C ASP A 102 16.93 -5.01 -5.99
N THR A 103 18.18 -5.33 -5.70
CA THR A 103 18.66 -5.54 -4.31
C THR A 103 18.65 -4.27 -3.45
N HIS A 104 18.55 -3.10 -4.07
CA HIS A 104 18.55 -1.81 -3.40
C HIS A 104 17.14 -1.21 -3.27
N VAL A 105 16.13 -1.88 -3.84
CA VAL A 105 14.77 -1.38 -3.79
C VAL A 105 14.21 -1.47 -2.36
N ARG A 106 13.68 -0.35 -1.88
CA ARG A 106 12.90 -0.33 -0.64
C ARG A 106 11.44 -0.58 -1.00
N ILE A 107 10.85 -1.57 -0.33
CA ILE A 107 9.47 -1.99 -0.56
C ILE A 107 8.61 -1.46 0.57
N GLY A 108 7.45 -0.89 0.20
CA GLY A 108 6.36 -0.59 1.11
C GLY A 108 5.22 -1.56 0.86
N ILE A 109 4.70 -2.15 1.94
CA ILE A 109 3.56 -3.07 1.87
C ILE A 109 2.43 -2.46 2.67
N TYR A 110 1.24 -2.40 2.06
CA TYR A 110 0.04 -2.08 2.80
C TYR A 110 -0.50 -3.36 3.44
N GLU A 111 -0.47 -3.45 4.75
CA GLU A 111 -0.96 -4.61 5.49
C GLU A 111 -2.48 -4.51 5.68
N GLN A 112 -3.20 -5.64 5.57
CA GLN A 112 -4.66 -5.67 5.72
C GLN A 112 -5.09 -5.36 7.15
N GLU A 113 -4.30 -5.80 8.13
CA GLU A 113 -4.56 -5.61 9.55
C GLU A 113 -3.36 -4.96 10.23
N VAL A 114 -3.64 -4.19 11.27
CA VAL A 114 -2.58 -3.67 12.13
C VAL A 114 -1.96 -4.83 12.90
N ASN A 115 -0.64 -4.93 12.88
CA ASN A 115 0.10 -5.96 13.60
C ASN A 115 -0.26 -5.94 15.10
N ASP A 116 -0.57 -7.11 15.65
CA ASP A 116 -0.99 -7.30 17.03
C ASP A 116 0.00 -6.70 18.05
N ASN A 117 1.29 -6.69 17.72
CA ASN A 117 2.33 -6.10 18.57
C ASN A 117 2.15 -4.59 18.82
N TYR A 118 1.42 -3.90 17.95
CA TYR A 118 1.17 -2.46 18.06
C TYR A 118 -0.25 -2.14 18.52
N PHE A 119 -1.16 -3.11 18.46
CA PHE A 119 -2.61 -2.89 18.54
C PHE A 119 -3.05 -2.24 19.84
N GLU A 120 -2.44 -2.61 20.97
CA GLU A 120 -2.75 -2.05 22.28
C GLU A 120 -1.85 -0.87 22.70
N LEU A 121 -0.87 -0.49 21.85
CA LEU A 121 -0.01 0.64 22.12
C LEU A 121 -0.70 1.97 21.79
N PRO A 122 -0.46 3.06 22.57
CA PRO A 122 -0.79 4.40 22.13
C PRO A 122 -0.16 4.72 20.77
N LEU A 123 -0.84 5.47 19.91
CA LEU A 123 -0.41 5.75 18.53
C LEU A 123 1.06 6.23 18.44
N VAL A 124 1.48 7.13 19.32
CA VAL A 124 2.89 7.60 19.39
C VAL A 124 3.84 6.45 19.63
N ALA A 125 3.55 5.60 20.62
CA ALA A 125 4.39 4.45 20.96
C ALA A 125 4.36 3.38 19.86
N ALA A 126 3.23 3.19 19.20
CA ALA A 126 3.09 2.28 18.06
C ALA A 126 3.95 2.72 16.87
N ILE A 127 3.94 4.02 16.52
CA ILE A 127 4.81 4.56 15.47
C ILE A 127 6.28 4.37 15.85
N GLU A 128 6.67 4.72 17.06
CA GLU A 128 8.06 4.57 17.53
C GLU A 128 8.49 3.10 17.44
N ARG A 129 7.69 2.19 17.97
CA ARG A 129 7.99 0.75 17.98
C ARG A 129 8.10 0.18 16.57
N MET A 130 7.19 0.54 15.67
CA MET A 130 7.19 0.10 14.27
C MET A 130 8.46 0.55 13.53
N TYR A 131 8.95 1.77 13.77
CA TYR A 131 10.20 2.25 13.20
C TYR A 131 11.40 1.48 13.75
N LEU A 132 11.45 1.25 15.06
CA LEU A 132 12.53 0.49 15.73
C LEU A 132 12.57 -0.96 15.26
N ASP A 133 11.43 -1.63 15.13
CA ASP A 133 11.35 -3.02 14.66
C ASP A 133 11.84 -3.19 13.21
N ARG A 134 11.90 -2.09 12.44
CA ARG A 134 12.42 -2.04 11.06
C ARG A 134 13.82 -1.43 10.94
N ASP A 135 14.51 -1.22 12.05
CA ASP A 135 15.82 -0.57 12.11
C ASP A 135 15.84 0.83 11.46
N LEU A 136 14.70 1.54 11.50
CA LEU A 136 14.56 2.88 10.93
C LEU A 136 14.79 3.95 12.00
N PRO A 137 15.51 5.05 11.66
CA PRO A 137 15.73 6.13 12.61
C PRO A 137 14.42 6.87 12.90
N ILE A 138 14.16 7.08 14.18
CA ILE A 138 12.99 7.79 14.68
C ILE A 138 13.38 8.79 15.76
N SER A 139 12.73 9.93 15.80
CA SER A 139 12.87 10.95 16.84
C SER A 139 11.50 11.49 17.23
N THR A 140 11.39 12.08 18.39
CA THR A 140 10.15 12.74 18.85
C THR A 140 9.68 13.81 17.88
N THR A 141 10.60 14.54 17.25
CA THR A 141 10.28 15.53 16.22
C THR A 141 9.69 14.87 14.98
N LYS A 142 10.27 13.75 14.52
CA LYS A 142 9.74 12.99 13.38
C LYS A 142 8.34 12.45 13.66
N ILE A 143 8.09 11.92 14.87
CA ILE A 143 6.76 11.43 15.26
C ILE A 143 5.74 12.57 15.23
N ARG A 144 6.07 13.75 15.79
CA ARG A 144 5.17 14.91 15.73
C ARG A 144 4.87 15.35 14.31
N SER A 145 5.88 15.36 13.43
CA SER A 145 5.68 15.65 12.01
C SER A 145 4.74 14.65 11.37
N LEU A 146 4.95 13.34 11.58
CA LEU A 146 4.08 12.28 11.06
C LEU A 146 2.64 12.46 11.53
N LEU A 147 2.41 12.72 12.82
CA LEU A 147 1.06 12.94 13.33
C LEU A 147 0.39 14.14 12.62
N ALA A 148 1.12 15.24 12.44
CA ALA A 148 0.59 16.43 11.75
C ALA A 148 0.34 16.17 10.25
N ASP A 149 1.29 15.52 9.56
CA ASP A 149 1.23 15.24 8.12
C ASP A 149 0.07 14.28 7.79
N TYR A 150 -0.23 13.34 8.70
CA TYR A 150 -1.33 12.37 8.56
C TYR A 150 -2.59 12.78 9.35
N LEU A 151 -2.73 14.06 9.68
CA LEU A 151 -3.93 14.67 10.25
C LEU A 151 -4.40 14.04 11.59
N PHE A 152 -3.47 13.57 12.39
CA PHE A 152 -3.75 13.20 13.76
C PHE A 152 -3.65 14.42 14.68
N SER A 153 -4.56 14.50 15.66
CA SER A 153 -4.47 15.48 16.74
C SER A 153 -3.46 15.02 17.81
N GLU A 154 -3.01 15.95 18.66
CA GLU A 154 -2.17 15.57 19.82
C GLU A 154 -2.86 14.58 20.75
N SER A 155 -4.19 14.68 20.91
CA SER A 155 -4.96 13.74 21.73
C SER A 155 -5.01 12.33 21.12
N ASP A 156 -5.02 12.21 19.80
CA ASP A 156 -4.97 10.91 19.12
C ASP A 156 -3.67 10.15 19.44
N GLY A 157 -2.58 10.89 19.63
CA GLY A 157 -1.27 10.32 19.97
C GLY A 157 -1.25 9.44 21.21
N GLN A 158 -2.18 9.67 22.15
CA GLN A 158 -2.30 8.94 23.40
C GLN A 158 -3.36 7.82 23.35
N VAL A 159 -4.10 7.72 22.23
CA VAL A 159 -5.15 6.70 22.06
C VAL A 159 -4.52 5.40 21.58
N PRO A 160 -4.83 4.24 22.20
CA PRO A 160 -4.42 2.93 21.68
C PRO A 160 -4.92 2.70 20.25
N LEU A 161 -4.10 2.05 19.39
CA LEU A 161 -4.48 1.74 18.02
C LEU A 161 -5.80 0.96 17.94
N SER A 162 -6.06 0.06 18.91
CA SER A 162 -7.31 -0.71 19.01
C SER A 162 -8.55 0.17 19.02
N ARG A 163 -8.46 1.36 19.62
CA ARG A 163 -9.58 2.30 19.79
C ARG A 163 -9.68 3.38 18.71
N LEU A 164 -8.75 3.43 17.78
CA LEU A 164 -8.82 4.34 16.65
C LEU A 164 -9.94 3.94 15.69
N SER A 165 -10.51 4.93 14.99
CA SER A 165 -11.46 4.68 13.89
C SER A 165 -10.80 3.94 12.72
N GLY A 166 -11.59 3.36 11.82
CA GLY A 166 -11.09 2.70 10.60
C GLY A 166 -10.18 3.63 9.79
N GLY A 167 -10.61 4.85 9.48
CA GLY A 167 -9.80 5.83 8.77
C GLY A 167 -8.52 6.25 9.50
N GLN A 168 -8.54 6.31 10.85
CA GLN A 168 -7.33 6.57 11.62
C GLN A 168 -6.35 5.39 11.57
N LYS A 169 -6.84 4.15 11.62
CA LYS A 169 -6.03 2.94 11.43
C LYS A 169 -5.43 2.88 10.04
N ALA A 170 -6.20 3.21 8.99
CA ALA A 170 -5.70 3.29 7.63
C ALA A 170 -4.56 4.32 7.50
N ARG A 171 -4.67 5.49 8.12
CA ARG A 171 -3.58 6.48 8.15
C ARG A 171 -2.34 5.99 8.87
N PHE A 172 -2.47 5.23 9.97
CA PHE A 172 -1.34 4.56 10.59
C PHE A 172 -0.69 3.52 9.65
N GLN A 173 -1.49 2.75 8.92
CA GLN A 173 -0.99 1.80 7.91
C GLN A 173 -0.26 2.51 6.76
N LEU A 174 -0.73 3.69 6.33
CA LEU A 174 -0.01 4.53 5.37
C LEU A 174 1.34 5.01 5.91
N ILE A 175 1.40 5.43 7.19
CA ILE A 175 2.67 5.76 7.85
C ILE A 175 3.60 4.54 7.83
N SER A 176 3.07 3.36 8.14
CA SER A 176 3.82 2.10 8.13
C SER A 176 4.33 1.75 6.73
N MET A 177 3.48 1.82 5.71
CA MET A 177 3.82 1.51 4.32
C MET A 177 4.91 2.44 3.77
N LEU A 178 4.86 3.72 4.13
CA LEU A 178 5.76 4.75 3.60
C LEU A 178 6.96 5.05 4.51
N ALA A 179 7.14 4.32 5.62
CA ALA A 179 8.13 4.61 6.67
C ALA A 179 9.57 4.65 6.18
N ASN A 180 9.95 3.79 5.23
CA ASN A 180 11.30 3.65 4.69
C ASN A 180 11.49 4.35 3.33
N ASP A 181 10.58 5.27 2.95
CA ASP A 181 10.61 5.96 1.66
C ASP A 181 10.74 4.95 0.49
N PRO A 182 9.73 4.08 0.29
CA PRO A 182 9.81 2.98 -0.66
C PRO A 182 9.89 3.47 -2.11
N GLN A 183 10.49 2.67 -3.00
CA GLN A 183 10.49 2.84 -4.45
C GLN A 183 9.49 1.92 -5.12
N LEU A 184 9.06 0.86 -4.43
CA LEU A 184 8.03 -0.08 -4.87
C LEU A 184 6.97 -0.23 -3.78
N LEU A 185 5.72 0.00 -4.12
CA LEU A 185 4.57 -0.36 -3.28
C LEU A 185 3.97 -1.67 -3.74
N ILE A 186 3.63 -2.53 -2.79
CA ILE A 186 2.90 -3.78 -3.03
C ILE A 186 1.56 -3.71 -2.31
N LEU A 187 0.47 -3.91 -3.08
CA LEU A 187 -0.91 -3.83 -2.61
C LEU A 187 -1.64 -5.13 -2.99
N ASP A 188 -1.94 -5.99 -2.02
CA ASP A 188 -2.60 -7.27 -2.26
C ASP A 188 -4.06 -7.24 -1.74
N GLU A 189 -5.03 -7.02 -2.64
CA GLU A 189 -6.47 -6.99 -2.38
C GLU A 189 -6.91 -6.03 -1.25
N GLN A 190 -6.28 -4.87 -1.15
CA GLN A 190 -6.40 -3.94 -0.01
C GLN A 190 -7.80 -3.39 0.22
N THR A 191 -8.61 -3.26 -0.86
CA THR A 191 -9.92 -2.62 -0.78
C THR A 191 -11.00 -3.50 -0.15
N ASN A 192 -10.79 -4.81 -0.06
CA ASN A 192 -11.83 -5.76 0.37
C ASN A 192 -12.25 -5.63 1.84
N HIS A 193 -11.41 -5.05 2.70
CA HIS A 193 -11.62 -4.97 4.15
C HIS A 193 -11.58 -3.54 4.69
N LEU A 194 -11.40 -2.55 3.81
CA LEU A 194 -11.37 -1.15 4.20
C LEU A 194 -12.77 -0.55 4.15
N ASP A 195 -13.07 0.31 5.11
CA ASP A 195 -14.23 1.19 5.03
C ASP A 195 -13.98 2.31 4.00
N LEU A 196 -15.03 2.93 3.51
CA LEU A 196 -14.94 3.94 2.46
C LEU A 196 -13.95 5.08 2.79
N PRO A 197 -13.92 5.64 4.01
CA PRO A 197 -12.91 6.64 4.39
C PRO A 197 -11.47 6.14 4.27
N SER A 198 -11.21 4.87 4.58
CA SER A 198 -9.87 4.26 4.48
C SER A 198 -9.43 4.08 3.03
N ILE A 199 -10.36 3.70 2.15
CA ILE A 199 -10.11 3.61 0.70
C ILE A 199 -9.73 4.99 0.15
N GLU A 200 -10.49 6.03 0.48
CA GLU A 200 -10.24 7.41 0.03
C GLU A 200 -8.87 7.94 0.51
N GLU A 201 -8.46 7.63 1.72
CA GLU A 201 -7.13 7.98 2.25
C GLU A 201 -6.02 7.27 1.47
N LEU A 202 -6.18 5.97 1.20
CA LEU A 202 -5.23 5.18 0.42
C LEU A 202 -5.13 5.70 -1.02
N GLU A 203 -6.25 5.93 -1.70
CA GLU A 203 -6.29 6.48 -3.07
C GLU A 203 -5.59 7.84 -3.15
N THR A 204 -5.89 8.74 -2.21
CA THR A 204 -5.23 10.06 -2.14
C THR A 204 -3.71 9.95 -1.96
N ALA A 205 -3.24 8.98 -1.17
CA ALA A 205 -1.81 8.71 -1.01
C ALA A 205 -1.19 8.18 -2.30
N LEU A 206 -1.86 7.25 -2.98
CA LEU A 206 -1.35 6.63 -4.21
C LEU A 206 -1.33 7.58 -5.41
N GLU A 207 -2.30 8.49 -5.55
CA GLU A 207 -2.31 9.53 -6.60
C GLU A 207 -1.05 10.40 -6.60
N ARG A 208 -0.39 10.53 -5.45
CA ARG A 208 0.80 11.36 -5.26
C ARG A 208 2.10 10.57 -5.22
N TYR A 209 1.99 9.27 -5.25
CA TYR A 209 3.14 8.40 -5.19
C TYR A 209 3.79 8.30 -6.58
N SER A 210 5.09 8.59 -6.65
CA SER A 210 5.87 8.61 -7.90
C SER A 210 6.71 7.36 -8.14
N GLY A 211 6.75 6.42 -7.18
CA GLY A 211 7.43 5.14 -7.33
C GLY A 211 6.60 4.12 -8.11
N ALA A 212 7.11 2.90 -8.18
CA ALA A 212 6.39 1.80 -8.82
C ALA A 212 5.30 1.21 -7.92
N ILE A 213 4.23 0.73 -8.52
CA ILE A 213 3.13 0.07 -7.81
C ILE A 213 2.86 -1.30 -8.43
N LEU A 214 2.98 -2.36 -7.65
CA LEU A 214 2.51 -3.71 -7.98
C LEU A 214 1.24 -3.97 -7.18
N TYR A 215 0.12 -4.25 -7.86
CA TYR A 215 -1.14 -4.38 -7.14
C TYR A 215 -2.03 -5.50 -7.64
N VAL A 216 -2.87 -6.00 -6.73
CA VAL A 216 -4.00 -6.89 -6.98
C VAL A 216 -5.26 -6.17 -6.49
N SER A 217 -6.27 -6.02 -7.33
CA SER A 217 -7.55 -5.44 -6.93
C SER A 217 -8.70 -6.03 -7.72
N HIS A 218 -9.85 -6.21 -7.04
CA HIS A 218 -11.13 -6.52 -7.66
C HIS A 218 -12.01 -5.28 -7.85
N ASP A 219 -11.61 -4.14 -7.28
CA ASP A 219 -12.30 -2.87 -7.40
C ASP A 219 -11.99 -2.19 -8.74
N ASN A 220 -13.02 -2.00 -9.55
CA ASN A 220 -12.89 -1.38 -10.86
C ASN A 220 -12.51 0.11 -10.77
N TYR A 221 -12.97 0.83 -9.75
CA TYR A 221 -12.62 2.23 -9.57
C TYR A 221 -11.14 2.38 -9.24
N PHE A 222 -10.66 1.60 -8.28
CA PHE A 222 -9.26 1.55 -7.89
C PHE A 222 -8.33 1.21 -9.06
N ARG A 223 -8.73 0.21 -9.88
CA ARG A 223 -7.99 -0.20 -11.09
C ARG A 223 -7.94 0.91 -12.15
N ASN A 224 -9.04 1.65 -12.33
CA ASN A 224 -9.08 2.76 -13.27
C ASN A 224 -8.25 3.95 -12.80
N THR A 225 -8.13 4.17 -11.49
CA THR A 225 -7.33 5.25 -10.90
C THR A 225 -5.84 4.97 -11.02
N LEU A 226 -5.39 3.76 -10.70
CA LEU A 226 -3.98 3.39 -10.78
C LEU A 226 -3.53 3.08 -12.21
N GLY A 227 -4.37 2.43 -13.00
CA GLY A 227 -4.05 2.02 -14.37
C GLY A 227 -2.86 1.05 -14.43
N GLY A 228 -2.06 1.18 -15.49
CA GLY A 228 -0.83 0.42 -15.67
C GLY A 228 -0.96 -0.83 -16.54
N GLU A 229 0.13 -1.57 -16.65
CA GLU A 229 0.18 -2.83 -17.38
C GLU A 229 -0.58 -3.92 -16.60
N VAL A 230 -1.19 -4.86 -17.35
CA VAL A 230 -1.92 -6.00 -16.76
C VAL A 230 -1.18 -7.28 -17.06
N VAL A 231 -0.74 -7.98 -16.02
CA VAL A 231 -0.12 -9.31 -16.13
C VAL A 231 -1.10 -10.36 -15.64
N GLN A 232 -1.39 -11.34 -16.52
CA GLN A 232 -2.24 -12.47 -16.17
C GLN A 232 -1.44 -13.53 -15.40
N VAL A 233 -1.98 -13.97 -14.26
CA VAL A 233 -1.41 -15.03 -13.43
C VAL A 233 -2.35 -16.22 -13.47
N GLY A 234 -1.82 -17.40 -13.85
CA GLY A 234 -2.57 -18.64 -14.01
C GLY A 234 -3.31 -18.73 -15.34
N ALA A 235 -3.78 -19.94 -15.66
CA ALA A 235 -4.55 -20.17 -16.88
C ALA A 235 -5.88 -19.42 -16.86
N GLN A 236 -6.28 -18.90 -18.03
CA GLN A 236 -7.58 -18.27 -18.26
C GLN A 236 -8.76 -19.21 -18.04
#